data_db6d8ceaa7f19ec414e1a5f4224350ae
#
_entry.id   db6d8ceaa7f19ec414e1a5f4224350ae
#
_cell.length_a   1.000
_cell.length_b   1.000
_cell.length_c   1.000
_cell.angle_alpha   90.00
_cell.angle_beta   90.00
_cell.angle_gamma   90.00
#
_symmetry.space_group_name_H-M   'P 1'
#
loop_
_entity.id
_entity.type
_entity.pdbx_description
1 polymer ?
#
loop_
_entity_poly.entity_id
_entity_poly.type
_entity_poly.pdbx_seq_one_letter_code
_entity_poly.pdbx_strand_id
1 'polypeptide(L)'
;MRRAILQELRANPLAVGEIAERLPVSRPAISRHLRILEEAGLVEAQEDGTRNVYSVRLQGFASVREFMDDFWVTALDRLQE
;
A
#
# COMPACT_ATOMS: atom_id res chain seq x y z
N MET A 1 -9.95 -4.12 2.77
CA MET A 1 -8.93 -5.16 2.51
C MET A 1 -7.61 -4.60 1.96
N ARG A 2 -7.64 -3.69 1.01
CA ARG A 2 -6.42 -3.07 0.48
C ARG A 2 -5.60 -2.39 1.57
N ARG A 3 -6.27 -1.68 2.47
CA ARG A 3 -5.61 -1.02 3.60
C ARG A 3 -4.93 -2.03 4.52
N ALA A 4 -5.58 -3.15 4.80
CA ALA A 4 -4.99 -4.19 5.64
C ALA A 4 -3.73 -4.79 4.99
N ILE A 5 -3.75 -5.00 3.67
CA ILE A 5 -2.59 -5.50 2.93
C ILE A 5 -1.44 -4.49 3.02
N LEU A 6 -1.72 -3.20 2.82
CA LEU A 6 -0.70 -2.16 2.92
C LEU A 6 -0.09 -2.08 4.31
N GLN A 7 -0.91 -2.25 5.36
CA GLN A 7 -0.41 -2.27 6.73
C GLN A 7 0.54 -3.43 6.99
N GLU A 8 0.24 -4.62 6.43
CA GLU A 8 1.13 -5.77 6.55
C GLU A 8 2.45 -5.54 5.79
N LEU A 9 2.37 -4.99 4.59
CA LEU A 9 3.56 -4.71 3.78
C LEU A 9 4.41 -3.57 4.34
N ARG A 10 3.81 -2.67 5.09
CA ARG A 10 4.52 -1.57 5.74
C ARG A 10 5.60 -2.09 6.69
N ALA A 11 5.32 -3.18 7.38
CA ALA A 11 6.26 -3.77 8.32
C ALA A 11 7.38 -4.52 7.60
N ASN A 12 7.04 -5.32 6.57
CA ASN A 12 8.00 -6.14 5.83
C ASN A 12 7.49 -6.44 4.43
N PRO A 13 8.39 -6.59 3.44
CA PRO A 13 8.01 -7.16 2.16
C PRO A 13 7.51 -8.59 2.34
N LEU A 14 6.43 -8.96 1.64
CA LEU A 14 5.79 -10.27 1.79
C LEU A 14 5.36 -10.83 0.44
N ALA A 15 5.43 -12.15 0.31
CA ALA A 15 4.83 -12.87 -0.80
C ALA A 15 3.33 -13.07 -0.57
N VAL A 16 2.58 -13.38 -1.64
CA VAL A 16 1.13 -13.58 -1.56
C VAL A 16 0.75 -14.59 -0.49
N GLY A 17 1.47 -15.73 -0.45
CA GLY A 17 1.20 -16.77 0.55
C GLY A 17 1.38 -16.30 1.99
N GLU A 18 2.39 -15.47 2.22
CA GLU A 18 2.64 -14.91 3.54
C GLU A 18 1.54 -13.93 3.96
N ILE A 19 1.06 -13.13 3.03
CA ILE A 19 -0.07 -12.22 3.30
C ILE A 19 -1.33 -13.04 3.61
N ALA A 20 -1.57 -14.12 2.86
CA ALA A 20 -2.72 -14.98 3.04
C ALA A 20 -2.72 -15.68 4.41
N GLU A 21 -1.57 -15.91 4.99
CA GLU A 21 -1.46 -16.47 6.33
C GLU A 21 -1.87 -15.47 7.42
N ARG A 22 -1.75 -14.19 7.14
CA ARG A 22 -1.97 -13.11 8.12
C ARG A 22 -3.36 -12.48 8.05
N LEU A 23 -4.04 -12.62 6.91
CA LEU A 23 -5.34 -12.00 6.69
C LEU A 23 -6.38 -13.06 6.35
N PRO A 24 -7.63 -12.90 6.77
CA PRO A 24 -8.69 -13.88 6.53
C PRO A 24 -9.24 -13.75 5.10
N VAL A 25 -8.37 -13.86 4.11
CA VAL A 25 -8.70 -13.67 2.69
C VAL A 25 -7.96 -14.71 1.87
N SER A 26 -8.58 -15.21 0.81
CA SER A 26 -7.97 -16.20 -0.07
C SER A 26 -6.83 -15.61 -0.88
N ARG A 27 -5.89 -16.48 -1.31
CA ARG A 27 -4.77 -16.06 -2.18
C ARG A 27 -5.24 -15.39 -3.47
N PRO A 28 -6.25 -15.92 -4.19
CA PRO A 28 -6.74 -15.23 -5.39
C PRO A 28 -7.25 -13.82 -5.12
N ALA A 29 -7.92 -13.61 -3.99
CA ALA A 29 -8.42 -12.28 -3.61
C ALA A 29 -7.25 -11.34 -3.31
N ILE A 30 -6.24 -11.82 -2.59
CA ILE A 30 -5.04 -11.02 -2.29
C ILE A 30 -4.31 -10.66 -3.58
N SER A 31 -4.13 -11.60 -4.49
CA SER A 31 -3.49 -11.34 -5.79
C SER A 31 -4.22 -10.25 -6.57
N ARG A 32 -5.55 -10.26 -6.53
CA ARG A 32 -6.38 -9.25 -7.18
C ARG A 32 -6.17 -7.88 -6.56
N HIS A 33 -6.18 -7.79 -5.23
CA HIS A 33 -5.94 -6.53 -4.53
C HIS A 33 -4.54 -6.00 -4.82
N LEU A 34 -3.53 -6.87 -4.80
CA LEU A 34 -2.15 -6.48 -5.08
C LEU A 34 -1.99 -5.93 -6.50
N ARG A 35 -2.68 -6.54 -7.48
CA ARG A 35 -2.64 -6.04 -8.85
C ARG A 35 -3.19 -4.61 -8.92
N ILE A 36 -4.30 -4.34 -8.25
CA ILE A 36 -4.89 -3.01 -8.21
C ILE A 36 -3.93 -2.02 -7.55
N LEU A 37 -3.31 -2.41 -6.44
CA LEU A 37 -2.35 -1.56 -5.75
C LEU A 37 -1.10 -1.31 -6.58
N GLU A 38 -0.63 -2.31 -7.32
CA GLU A 38 0.52 -2.18 -8.21
C GLU A 38 0.21 -1.25 -9.37
N GLU A 39 -0.95 -1.40 -10.00
CA GLU A 39 -1.40 -0.52 -11.08
C GLU A 39 -1.53 0.93 -10.60
N ALA A 40 -1.89 1.13 -9.36
CA ALA A 40 -1.97 2.46 -8.75
C ALA A 40 -0.60 3.01 -8.33
N GLY A 41 0.46 2.22 -8.45
CA GLY A 41 1.81 2.64 -8.10
C GLY A 41 2.10 2.65 -6.60
N LEU A 42 1.29 1.97 -5.79
CA LEU A 42 1.42 1.98 -4.33
C LEU A 42 2.26 0.82 -3.81
N VAL A 43 2.37 -0.26 -4.56
CA VAL A 43 3.23 -1.39 -4.25
C VAL A 43 4.01 -1.80 -5.48
N GLU A 44 5.12 -2.51 -5.27
CA GLU A 44 5.90 -3.11 -6.36
C GLU A 44 6.22 -4.56 -6.02
N ALA A 45 6.37 -5.37 -7.08
CA ALA A 45 6.72 -6.77 -6.96
C ALA A 45 8.17 -6.96 -7.37
N GLN A 46 8.88 -7.79 -6.62
CA GLN A 46 10.25 -8.15 -6.93
C GLN A 46 10.38 -9.66 -6.92
N GLU A 47 11.00 -10.22 -7.94
CA GLU A 47 11.20 -11.67 -8.00
C GLU A 47 12.25 -12.10 -6.98
N ASP A 48 11.92 -13.15 -6.24
CA ASP A 48 12.82 -13.81 -5.29
C ASP A 48 12.71 -15.33 -5.51
N GLY A 49 13.59 -15.85 -6.34
CA GLY A 49 13.51 -17.24 -6.77
C GLY A 49 12.26 -17.46 -7.63
N THR A 50 11.38 -18.37 -7.20
CA THR A 50 10.15 -18.71 -7.93
C THR A 50 8.92 -17.94 -7.47
N ARG A 51 9.09 -17.01 -6.54
CA ARG A 51 7.98 -16.25 -5.98
C ARG A 51 8.19 -14.74 -6.17
N ASN A 52 7.09 -14.00 -6.11
CA ASN A 52 7.10 -12.54 -6.11
C ASN A 52 6.91 -12.03 -4.68
N VAL A 53 7.77 -11.12 -4.28
CA VAL A 53 7.69 -10.44 -2.98
C VAL A 53 7.22 -9.02 -3.22
N TYR A 54 6.17 -8.62 -2.53
CA TYR A 54 5.58 -7.30 -2.66
C TYR A 54 6.04 -6.37 -1.54
N SER A 55 6.27 -5.12 -1.88
CA SER A 55 6.64 -4.09 -0.90
C SER A 55 5.92 -2.78 -1.22
N VAL A 56 5.79 -1.94 -0.20
CA VAL A 56 5.21 -0.61 -0.37
C VAL A 56 6.17 0.24 -1.19
N ARG A 57 5.62 0.93 -2.18
CA ARG A 57 6.36 1.86 -3.00
C ARG A 57 6.13 3.27 -2.50
N LEU A 58 7.10 3.80 -1.75
CA LEU A 58 6.96 5.09 -1.07
C LEU A 58 6.71 6.24 -2.05
N GLN A 59 7.31 6.19 -3.23
CA GLN A 59 7.11 7.22 -4.26
C GLN A 59 5.65 7.33 -4.70
N GLY A 60 4.89 6.23 -4.65
CA GLY A 60 3.48 6.24 -5.01
C GLY A 60 2.60 7.03 -4.06
N PHE A 61 3.10 7.27 -2.84
CA PHE A 61 2.36 8.04 -1.83
C PHE A 61 2.77 9.51 -1.76
N ALA A 62 3.79 9.93 -2.51
CA ALA A 62 4.29 11.30 -2.44
C ALA A 62 3.22 12.33 -2.80
N SER A 63 2.48 12.12 -3.90
CA SER A 63 1.43 13.03 -4.33
C SER A 63 0.30 13.13 -3.31
N VAL A 64 -0.07 12.00 -2.72
CA VAL A 64 -1.12 11.95 -1.69
C VAL A 64 -0.66 12.73 -0.46
N ARG A 65 0.59 12.56 -0.06
CA ARG A 65 1.16 13.28 1.07
C ARG A 65 1.16 14.78 0.84
N GLU A 66 1.59 15.23 -0.33
CA GLU A 66 1.59 16.64 -0.68
C GLU A 66 0.19 17.23 -0.64
N PHE A 67 -0.79 16.51 -1.18
CA PHE A 67 -2.19 16.93 -1.14
C PHE A 67 -2.68 17.06 0.29
N MET A 68 -2.37 16.10 1.14
CA MET A 68 -2.77 16.12 2.55
C MET A 68 -2.12 17.27 3.31
N ASP A 69 -0.84 17.52 3.05
CA ASP A 69 -0.11 18.62 3.68
C ASP A 69 -0.75 19.97 3.32
N ASP A 70 -1.04 20.18 2.05
CA ASP A 70 -1.70 21.41 1.57
C ASP A 70 -3.09 21.58 2.21
N PHE A 71 -3.83 20.49 2.30
CA PHE A 71 -5.16 20.49 2.91
C PHE A 71 -5.10 20.95 4.38
N TRP A 72 -4.17 20.39 5.14
CA TRP A 72 -4.02 20.73 6.57
C TRP A 72 -3.57 22.16 6.77
N VAL A 73 -2.64 22.65 5.96
CA VAL A 73 -2.20 24.05 6.03
C VAL A 73 -3.38 25.00 5.82
N THR A 74 -4.17 24.76 4.78
CA THR A 74 -5.34 25.58 4.49
C THR A 74 -6.38 25.52 5.61
N ALA A 75 -6.63 24.32 6.15
CA ALA A 75 -7.60 24.14 7.23
C ALA A 75 -7.15 24.87 8.50
N LEU A 76 -5.86 24.81 8.83
CA LEU A 76 -5.32 25.50 10.00
C LEU A 76 -5.36 27.02 9.84
N ASP A 77 -5.08 27.52 8.64
CA ASP A 77 -5.16 28.95 8.34
C ASP A 77 -6.57 29.49 8.57
N ARG A 78 -7.58 28.71 8.18
CA ARG A 78 -8.98 29.09 8.40
C ARG A 78 -9.34 29.19 9.87
N LEU A 79 -8.72 28.37 10.71
CA LEU A 79 -9.00 28.39 12.15
C LEU A 79 -8.42 29.63 12.83
N GLN A 80 -7.43 30.28 12.23
CA GLN A 80 -6.80 31.48 12.79
C GLN A 80 -7.56 32.75 12.45
N GLU A 81 -8.47 32.71 11.52
CA GLU A 81 -9.33 33.81 11.16
C GLU A 81 -10.57 33.90 12.08
#